data_f8aa1648fe38fc3f0dbd62df835a737c
#
_entry.id   f8aa1648fe38fc3f0dbd62df835a737c
#
_cell.length_a   1.000
_cell.length_b   1.000
_cell.length_c   1.000
_cell.angle_alpha   90.00
_cell.angle_beta   90.00
_cell.angle_gamma   90.00
#
_symmetry.space_group_name_H-M   'P 1'
#
loop_
_entity.id
_entity.type
_entity.pdbx_description
1 polymer ?
#
loop_
_entity_poly.entity_id
_entity_poly.type
_entity_poly.pdbx_seq_one_letter_code
_entity_poly.pdbx_strand_id
1 'polypeptide(L)'
;DRRFVCDIHKLNADAIRNNVLVVSGASSVPGLSSSVIDHFASQFSRIDEIDFAIAPGNKAERGEATVRGILSYTGHAFKVLRHNEWIDAYGWLSPRTLFFDKEIGKRCLADIDIPDLELFPQRYPSVKTVRFQAGLELPILHYGMVFMAYVAKLGLIKNWASFTKPIFKASELLMPFGTDIGGMQINLRGANQDGQR
;
A
#
# COMPACT_ATOMS: atom_id res chain seq x y z
N ASP A 1 0.60 -10.19 -0.79
CA ASP A 1 -0.67 -10.63 -0.18
C ASP A 1 -0.62 -10.37 1.32
N ARG A 2 -1.58 -9.55 1.81
CA ARG A 2 -1.71 -9.14 3.22
C ARG A 2 -1.81 -10.35 4.15
N ARG A 3 -2.70 -11.27 3.84
CA ARG A 3 -2.91 -12.49 4.65
C ARG A 3 -1.63 -13.31 4.77
N PHE A 4 -0.88 -13.49 3.68
CA PHE A 4 0.37 -14.23 3.71
C PHE A 4 1.40 -13.60 4.67
N VAL A 5 1.55 -12.28 4.62
CA VAL A 5 2.49 -11.56 5.51
C VAL A 5 2.03 -11.62 6.97
N CYS A 6 0.77 -11.37 7.24
CA CYS A 6 0.22 -11.40 8.60
C CYS A 6 0.25 -12.81 9.21
N ASP A 7 0.10 -13.85 8.40
CA ASP A 7 0.04 -15.26 8.84
C ASP A 7 1.40 -15.97 8.89
N ILE A 8 2.51 -15.30 8.55
CA ILE A 8 3.83 -15.92 8.50
C ILE A 8 4.26 -16.56 9.81
N HIS A 9 3.81 -16.03 10.95
CA HIS A 9 4.09 -16.56 12.29
C HIS A 9 3.62 -18.01 12.47
N LYS A 10 2.64 -18.48 11.68
CA LYS A 10 2.13 -19.85 11.70
C LYS A 10 3.19 -20.87 11.27
N LEU A 11 4.20 -20.43 10.51
CA LEU A 11 5.32 -21.26 10.08
C LEU A 11 6.47 -21.34 11.10
N ASN A 12 6.37 -20.62 12.23
CA ASN A 12 7.45 -20.50 13.19
C ASN A 12 7.91 -21.86 13.75
N ALA A 13 6.99 -22.75 14.11
CA ALA A 13 7.31 -24.06 14.63
C ALA A 13 8.07 -24.93 13.59
N ASP A 14 7.67 -24.85 12.33
CA ASP A 14 8.31 -25.57 11.24
C ASP A 14 9.69 -25.00 10.91
N ALA A 15 9.83 -23.67 10.94
CA ALA A 15 11.10 -23.00 10.72
C ALA A 15 12.13 -23.39 11.80
N ILE A 16 11.71 -23.36 13.07
CA ILE A 16 12.57 -23.79 14.20
C ILE A 16 12.99 -25.24 14.04
N ARG A 17 12.04 -26.14 13.76
CA ARG A 17 12.29 -27.56 13.60
C ARG A 17 13.30 -27.87 12.48
N ASN A 18 13.26 -27.09 11.41
CA ASN A 18 14.16 -27.26 10.26
C ASN A 18 15.40 -26.34 10.30
N ASN A 19 15.59 -25.59 11.40
CA ASN A 19 16.70 -24.66 11.58
C ASN A 19 16.86 -23.67 10.40
N VAL A 20 15.71 -23.09 9.96
CA VAL A 20 15.68 -22.10 8.88
C VAL A 20 15.05 -20.79 9.34
N LEU A 21 15.46 -19.68 8.75
CA LEU A 21 14.84 -18.38 8.93
C LEU A 21 13.86 -18.13 7.78
N VAL A 22 12.61 -17.78 8.13
CA VAL A 22 11.58 -17.38 7.17
C VAL A 22 11.19 -15.92 7.42
N VAL A 23 11.41 -15.06 6.44
CA VAL A 23 11.10 -13.65 6.52
C VAL A 23 10.12 -13.27 5.42
N SER A 24 9.02 -12.62 5.78
CA SER A 24 8.07 -12.06 4.83
C SER A 24 8.00 -10.53 4.94
N GLY A 25 7.52 -9.87 3.88
CA GLY A 25 7.34 -8.42 3.91
C GLY A 25 8.64 -7.61 3.80
N ALA A 26 9.74 -8.19 3.32
CA ALA A 26 11.00 -7.49 3.06
C ALA A 26 10.88 -6.62 1.80
N SER A 27 10.10 -5.54 1.88
CA SER A 27 9.75 -4.64 0.78
C SER A 27 9.60 -3.20 1.30
N SER A 28 9.26 -2.27 0.42
CA SER A 28 8.94 -0.88 0.82
C SER A 28 7.79 -0.83 1.83
N VAL A 29 6.78 -1.69 1.65
CA VAL A 29 5.70 -1.93 2.60
C VAL A 29 5.53 -3.45 2.78
N PRO A 30 5.62 -3.99 4.00
CA PRO A 30 5.71 -3.33 5.31
C PRO A 30 7.14 -3.11 5.84
N GLY A 31 8.21 -3.51 5.16
CA GLY A 31 9.57 -3.49 5.73
C GLY A 31 10.09 -2.06 6.00
N LEU A 32 10.26 -1.26 4.94
CA LEU A 32 10.78 0.12 5.08
C LEU A 32 9.80 1.02 5.83
N SER A 33 8.50 0.94 5.53
CA SER A 33 7.46 1.72 6.24
C SER A 33 7.52 1.50 7.75
N SER A 34 7.61 0.25 8.20
CA SER A 34 7.75 -0.09 9.62
C SER A 34 9.01 0.50 10.24
N SER A 35 10.16 0.37 9.57
CA SER A 35 11.44 0.88 10.09
C SER A 35 11.44 2.40 10.23
N VAL A 36 10.87 3.12 9.25
CA VAL A 36 10.76 4.59 9.31
C VAL A 36 9.81 5.00 10.44
N ILE A 37 8.65 4.38 10.56
CA ILE A 37 7.69 4.71 11.62
C ILE A 37 8.29 4.44 13.01
N ASP A 38 8.97 3.30 13.21
CA ASP A 38 9.63 2.98 14.47
C ASP A 38 10.69 4.01 14.85
N HIS A 39 11.47 4.46 13.87
CA HIS A 39 12.50 5.48 14.13
C HIS A 39 11.90 6.76 14.70
N PHE A 40 10.77 7.20 14.16
CA PHE A 40 10.10 8.43 14.61
C PHE A 40 9.12 8.22 15.77
N ALA A 41 8.68 6.99 16.03
CA ALA A 41 7.70 6.69 17.08
C ALA A 41 8.15 7.15 18.48
N SER A 42 9.47 7.15 18.75
CA SER A 42 10.03 7.62 20.01
C SER A 42 9.79 9.11 20.30
N GLN A 43 9.46 9.91 19.28
CA GLN A 43 9.14 11.34 19.43
C GLN A 43 7.67 11.56 19.88
N PHE A 44 6.87 10.52 19.90
CA PHE A 44 5.47 10.57 20.28
C PHE A 44 5.24 9.84 21.61
N SER A 45 4.45 10.44 22.51
CA SER A 45 3.85 9.74 23.64
C SER A 45 2.65 8.90 23.20
N ARG A 46 2.01 9.30 22.08
CA ARG A 46 0.87 8.60 21.47
C ARG A 46 0.76 8.92 19.98
N ILE A 47 0.68 7.91 19.15
CA ILE A 47 0.38 8.04 17.72
C ILE A 47 -1.12 7.80 17.51
N ASP A 48 -1.83 8.78 16.97
CA ASP A 48 -3.27 8.70 16.67
C ASP A 48 -3.55 8.35 15.20
N GLU A 49 -2.68 8.78 14.26
CA GLU A 49 -2.87 8.57 12.82
C GLU A 49 -1.54 8.25 12.13
N ILE A 50 -1.59 7.26 11.25
CA ILE A 50 -0.52 6.91 10.31
C ILE A 50 -1.10 7.05 8.90
N ASP A 51 -0.65 8.05 8.14
CA ASP A 51 -1.05 8.29 6.75
C ASP A 51 0.19 8.27 5.86
N PHE A 52 0.27 7.29 4.97
CA PHE A 52 1.44 7.14 4.11
C PHE A 52 1.06 6.77 2.69
N ALA A 53 1.96 7.07 1.76
CA ALA A 53 1.72 6.88 0.34
C ALA A 53 2.99 6.53 -0.40
N ILE A 54 2.85 5.78 -1.49
CA ILE A 54 3.93 5.47 -2.43
C ILE A 54 3.53 5.95 -3.83
N ALA A 55 4.48 6.57 -4.52
CA ALA A 55 4.36 6.94 -5.92
C ALA A 55 5.62 6.47 -6.67
N PRO A 56 5.66 5.25 -7.19
CA PRO A 56 6.79 4.77 -7.98
C PRO A 56 6.87 5.50 -9.32
N GLY A 57 8.08 5.67 -9.84
CA GLY A 57 8.29 6.07 -11.23
C GLY A 57 7.81 4.98 -12.21
N ASN A 58 7.39 5.38 -13.39
CA ASN A 58 6.83 4.42 -14.36
C ASN A 58 7.89 3.44 -14.91
N LYS A 59 9.17 3.82 -14.87
CA LYS A 59 10.31 2.96 -15.25
C LYS A 59 10.77 2.04 -14.11
N ALA A 60 10.20 2.15 -12.91
CA ALA A 60 10.51 1.23 -11.81
C ALA A 60 10.18 -0.21 -12.24
N GLU A 61 11.13 -1.10 -12.01
CA GLU A 61 10.95 -2.52 -12.30
C GLU A 61 9.78 -3.09 -11.52
N ARG A 62 8.94 -3.85 -12.20
CA ARG A 62 7.79 -4.53 -11.63
C ARG A 62 7.64 -5.92 -12.24
N GLY A 63 7.53 -6.92 -11.39
CA GLY A 63 7.29 -8.28 -11.86
C GLY A 63 5.82 -8.53 -12.20
N GLU A 64 5.56 -9.47 -13.11
CA GLU A 64 4.19 -9.90 -13.47
C GLU A 64 3.40 -10.36 -12.21
N ALA A 65 4.08 -11.00 -11.25
CA ALA A 65 3.46 -11.42 -9.99
C ALA A 65 2.94 -10.24 -9.16
N THR A 66 3.67 -9.12 -9.11
CA THR A 66 3.24 -7.89 -8.44
C THR A 66 2.00 -7.30 -9.12
N VAL A 67 2.02 -7.20 -10.46
CA VAL A 67 0.87 -6.70 -11.23
C VAL A 67 -0.34 -7.60 -11.03
N ARG A 68 -0.17 -8.93 -11.05
CA ARG A 68 -1.24 -9.88 -10.77
C ARG A 68 -1.84 -9.70 -9.37
N GLY A 69 -0.98 -9.49 -8.36
CA GLY A 69 -1.41 -9.19 -7.00
C GLY A 69 -2.26 -7.92 -6.95
N ILE A 70 -1.81 -6.84 -7.57
CA ILE A 70 -2.55 -5.57 -7.65
C ILE A 70 -3.91 -5.77 -8.33
N LEU A 71 -3.95 -6.45 -9.46
CA LEU A 71 -5.17 -6.70 -10.21
C LEU A 71 -6.18 -7.58 -9.46
N SER A 72 -5.70 -8.45 -8.56
CA SER A 72 -6.56 -9.36 -7.80
C SER A 72 -7.47 -8.66 -6.79
N TYR A 73 -7.08 -7.51 -6.26
CA TYR A 73 -7.89 -6.73 -5.33
C TYR A 73 -8.46 -5.43 -5.93
N THR A 74 -8.21 -5.16 -7.21
CA THR A 74 -8.75 -3.98 -7.91
C THR A 74 -10.28 -3.99 -7.91
N GLY A 75 -10.89 -2.99 -7.26
CA GLY A 75 -12.34 -2.86 -7.08
C GLY A 75 -12.95 -3.76 -6.00
N HIS A 76 -12.15 -4.58 -5.32
CA HIS A 76 -12.61 -5.42 -4.21
C HIS A 76 -12.48 -4.72 -2.87
N ALA A 77 -13.39 -5.05 -1.95
CA ALA A 77 -13.40 -4.53 -0.60
C ALA A 77 -12.28 -5.13 0.26
N PHE A 78 -11.68 -4.31 1.10
CA PHE A 78 -10.77 -4.71 2.17
C PHE A 78 -10.95 -3.81 3.39
N LYS A 79 -10.58 -4.30 4.59
CA LYS A 79 -10.76 -3.55 5.82
C LYS A 79 -9.63 -2.56 6.07
N VAL A 80 -10.01 -1.35 6.49
CA VAL A 80 -9.11 -0.28 6.93
C VAL A 80 -9.59 0.30 8.25
N LEU A 81 -8.66 0.73 9.11
CA LEU A 81 -8.97 1.41 10.35
C LEU A 81 -9.12 2.91 10.07
N ARG A 82 -10.28 3.49 10.35
CA ARG A 82 -10.59 4.91 10.23
C ARG A 82 -11.36 5.38 11.46
N HIS A 83 -10.87 6.42 12.11
CA HIS A 83 -11.53 6.99 13.29
C HIS A 83 -11.92 5.94 14.35
N ASN A 84 -11.03 4.97 14.57
CA ASN A 84 -11.22 3.85 15.51
C ASN A 84 -12.27 2.80 15.08
N GLU A 85 -12.69 2.83 13.81
CA GLU A 85 -13.64 1.86 13.25
C GLU A 85 -13.05 1.13 12.04
N TRP A 86 -13.32 -0.17 11.94
CA TRP A 86 -12.97 -0.97 10.78
C TRP A 86 -14.03 -0.86 9.71
N ILE A 87 -13.73 -0.11 8.66
CA ILE A 87 -14.63 0.12 7.52
C ILE A 87 -14.11 -0.57 6.25
N ASP A 88 -14.99 -0.70 5.26
CA ASP A 88 -14.61 -1.19 3.93
C ASP A 88 -14.06 -0.07 3.07
N ALA A 89 -12.85 -0.28 2.53
CA ALA A 89 -12.27 0.46 1.42
C ALA A 89 -12.24 -0.45 0.18
N TYR A 90 -12.04 0.13 -0.99
CA TYR A 90 -12.01 -0.61 -2.25
C TYR A 90 -10.72 -0.30 -3.01
N GLY A 91 -10.05 -1.32 -3.48
CA GLY A 91 -8.80 -1.18 -4.22
C GLY A 91 -8.95 -0.27 -5.43
N TRP A 92 -8.04 0.70 -5.57
CA TRP A 92 -7.99 1.73 -6.61
C TRP A 92 -9.15 2.73 -6.60
N LEU A 93 -9.94 2.78 -5.53
CA LEU A 93 -10.95 3.82 -5.35
C LEU A 93 -10.51 4.87 -4.30
N SER A 94 -11.40 5.83 -4.01
CA SER A 94 -11.14 6.96 -3.09
C SER A 94 -9.93 7.81 -3.50
N PRO A 95 -9.93 8.38 -4.72
CA PRO A 95 -8.78 9.10 -5.25
C PRO A 95 -8.46 10.34 -4.41
N ARG A 96 -7.16 10.60 -4.23
CA ARG A 96 -6.60 11.79 -3.57
C ARG A 96 -5.38 12.26 -4.34
N THR A 97 -5.17 13.56 -4.42
CA THR A 97 -3.92 14.13 -4.96
C THR A 97 -3.00 14.49 -3.80
N LEU A 98 -1.75 14.06 -3.88
CA LEU A 98 -0.70 14.40 -2.94
C LEU A 98 0.48 15.03 -3.69
N PHE A 99 1.10 16.04 -3.08
CA PHE A 99 2.35 16.61 -3.53
C PHE A 99 3.48 15.97 -2.70
N PHE A 100 4.41 15.29 -3.35
CA PHE A 100 5.56 14.65 -2.69
C PHE A 100 6.66 15.69 -2.48
N ASP A 101 7.49 15.89 -3.47
CA ASP A 101 8.51 16.91 -3.52
C ASP A 101 8.60 17.55 -4.91
N LYS A 102 9.61 18.38 -5.16
CA LYS A 102 9.76 19.07 -6.45
C LYS A 102 10.07 18.14 -7.61
N GLU A 103 10.79 17.05 -7.37
CA GLU A 103 11.20 16.11 -8.40
C GLU A 103 10.07 15.16 -8.79
N ILE A 104 9.29 14.69 -7.82
CA ILE A 104 8.16 13.79 -8.03
C ILE A 104 6.90 14.57 -8.40
N GLY A 105 6.69 15.73 -7.77
CA GLY A 105 5.54 16.59 -8.00
C GLY A 105 4.22 16.03 -7.47
N LYS A 106 3.13 16.40 -8.13
CA LYS A 106 1.78 15.92 -7.78
C LYS A 106 1.54 14.52 -8.33
N ARG A 107 0.97 13.64 -7.48
CA ARG A 107 0.54 12.29 -7.86
C ARG A 107 -0.91 12.07 -7.44
N CYS A 108 -1.69 11.48 -8.33
CA CYS A 108 -3.00 10.96 -7.99
C CYS A 108 -2.82 9.59 -7.33
N LEU A 109 -3.47 9.40 -6.18
CA LEU A 109 -3.35 8.21 -5.34
C LEU A 109 -4.72 7.56 -5.18
N ALA A 110 -4.75 6.27 -4.88
CA ALA A 110 -5.95 5.51 -4.56
C ALA A 110 -5.68 4.52 -3.43
N ASP A 111 -6.73 4.06 -2.77
CA ASP A 111 -6.63 3.10 -1.67
C ASP A 111 -6.13 1.73 -2.18
N ILE A 112 -5.16 1.16 -1.48
CA ILE A 112 -4.48 -0.09 -1.85
C ILE A 112 -4.43 -1.00 -0.62
N ASP A 113 -4.69 -2.30 -0.82
CA ASP A 113 -4.61 -3.30 0.24
C ASP A 113 -3.17 -3.74 0.46
N ILE A 114 -2.64 -3.50 1.67
CA ILE A 114 -1.29 -3.88 2.09
C ILE A 114 -1.28 -4.43 3.51
N PRO A 115 -0.24 -5.20 3.90
CA PRO A 115 -0.13 -5.75 5.25
C PRO A 115 -0.14 -4.72 6.37
N ASP A 116 0.47 -3.56 6.17
CA ASP A 116 0.60 -2.48 7.16
C ASP A 116 -0.74 -2.01 7.73
N LEU A 117 -1.81 -2.07 6.94
CA LEU A 117 -3.16 -1.70 7.38
C LEU A 117 -3.68 -2.57 8.54
N GLU A 118 -3.11 -3.75 8.72
CA GLU A 118 -3.41 -4.66 9.83
C GLU A 118 -2.29 -4.68 10.88
N LEU A 119 -1.03 -4.61 10.44
CA LEU A 119 0.13 -4.69 11.32
C LEU A 119 0.27 -3.44 12.21
N PHE A 120 0.03 -2.24 11.67
CA PHE A 120 0.20 -1.00 12.45
C PHE A 120 -0.82 -0.85 13.59
N PRO A 121 -2.12 -1.14 13.44
CA PRO A 121 -3.04 -1.17 14.57
C PRO A 121 -2.64 -2.16 15.67
N GLN A 122 -2.04 -3.29 15.31
CA GLN A 122 -1.53 -4.27 16.28
C GLN A 122 -0.27 -3.76 16.99
N ARG A 123 0.63 -3.12 16.25
CA ARG A 123 1.91 -2.62 16.76
C ARG A 123 1.78 -1.32 17.56
N TYR A 124 0.87 -0.44 17.16
CA TYR A 124 0.59 0.85 17.80
C TYR A 124 -0.88 0.91 18.24
N PRO A 125 -1.22 0.35 19.42
CA PRO A 125 -2.63 0.20 19.84
C PRO A 125 -3.38 1.53 20.05
N SER A 126 -2.66 2.65 20.14
CA SER A 126 -3.25 3.99 20.25
C SER A 126 -3.75 4.54 18.91
N VAL A 127 -3.33 3.94 17.80
CA VAL A 127 -3.67 4.42 16.45
C VAL A 127 -5.15 4.23 16.17
N LYS A 128 -5.78 5.31 15.74
CA LYS A 128 -7.22 5.36 15.38
C LYS A 128 -7.46 5.35 13.88
N THR A 129 -6.44 5.73 13.10
CA THR A 129 -6.54 5.78 11.65
C THR A 129 -5.23 5.30 11.03
N VAL A 130 -5.32 4.32 10.14
CA VAL A 130 -4.22 3.91 9.26
C VAL A 130 -4.67 4.05 7.83
N ARG A 131 -3.96 4.87 7.05
CA ARG A 131 -4.21 5.09 5.63
C ARG A 131 -2.98 4.75 4.82
N PHE A 132 -3.18 3.94 3.81
CA PHE A 132 -2.20 3.75 2.74
C PHE A 132 -2.82 4.00 1.38
N GLN A 133 -2.11 4.74 0.54
CA GLN A 133 -2.50 4.94 -0.84
C GLN A 133 -1.28 4.83 -1.76
N ALA A 134 -1.51 4.37 -2.98
CA ALA A 134 -0.48 4.38 -4.01
C ALA A 134 -1.01 4.99 -5.30
N GLY A 135 -0.09 5.51 -6.11
CA GLY A 135 -0.42 6.09 -7.40
C GLY A 135 0.56 5.67 -8.48
N LEU A 136 0.10 5.64 -9.70
CA LEU A 136 0.95 5.47 -10.88
C LEU A 136 1.36 6.84 -11.41
N GLU A 137 2.59 6.93 -11.94
CA GLU A 137 3.13 8.19 -12.46
C GLU A 137 2.31 8.71 -13.63
N LEU A 138 1.97 7.84 -14.59
CA LEU A 138 1.20 8.23 -15.76
C LEU A 138 -0.30 8.29 -15.44
N PRO A 139 -0.96 9.44 -15.64
CA PRO A 139 -2.39 9.59 -15.36
C PRO A 139 -3.26 8.57 -16.10
N ILE A 140 -2.91 8.24 -17.34
CA ILE A 140 -3.65 7.24 -18.12
C ILE A 140 -3.65 5.86 -17.47
N LEU A 141 -2.53 5.44 -16.89
CA LEU A 141 -2.45 4.17 -16.15
C LEU A 141 -3.24 4.26 -14.84
N HIS A 142 -3.10 5.37 -14.11
CA HIS A 142 -3.81 5.56 -12.85
C HIS A 142 -5.33 5.55 -13.04
N TYR A 143 -5.84 6.37 -13.95
CA TYR A 143 -7.28 6.42 -14.21
C TYR A 143 -7.80 5.15 -14.90
N GLY A 144 -6.96 4.45 -15.68
CA GLY A 144 -7.27 3.11 -16.17
C GLY A 144 -7.53 2.12 -15.03
N MET A 145 -6.69 2.13 -13.98
CA MET A 145 -6.91 1.30 -12.79
C MET A 145 -8.18 1.70 -12.03
N VAL A 146 -8.45 3.00 -11.88
CA VAL A 146 -9.69 3.50 -11.26
C VAL A 146 -10.93 3.03 -12.04
N PHE A 147 -10.89 3.13 -13.37
CA PHE A 147 -11.98 2.63 -14.22
C PHE A 147 -12.19 1.13 -14.04
N MET A 148 -11.11 0.34 -14.08
CA MET A 148 -11.17 -1.10 -13.84
C MET A 148 -11.74 -1.44 -12.46
N ALA A 149 -11.42 -0.64 -11.45
CA ALA A 149 -11.96 -0.81 -10.10
C ALA A 149 -13.48 -0.60 -10.05
N TYR A 150 -14.00 0.42 -10.73
CA TYR A 150 -15.45 0.62 -10.84
C TYR A 150 -16.14 -0.54 -11.57
N VAL A 151 -15.56 -1.03 -12.67
CA VAL A 151 -16.10 -2.18 -13.43
C VAL A 151 -16.18 -3.44 -12.56
N ALA A 152 -15.13 -3.71 -11.75
CA ALA A 152 -15.13 -4.83 -10.82
C ALA A 152 -16.13 -4.62 -9.67
N LYS A 153 -16.19 -3.42 -9.09
CA LYS A 153 -17.13 -3.08 -8.00
C LYS A 153 -18.59 -3.25 -8.43
N LEU A 154 -18.90 -2.95 -9.70
CA LEU A 154 -20.24 -3.18 -10.29
C LEU A 154 -20.52 -4.65 -10.58
N GLY A 155 -19.56 -5.56 -10.38
CA GLY A 155 -19.72 -6.99 -10.60
C GLY A 155 -19.62 -7.44 -12.06
N LEU A 156 -19.26 -6.53 -12.98
CA LEU A 156 -19.12 -6.85 -14.41
C LEU A 156 -17.92 -7.75 -14.68
N ILE A 157 -16.85 -7.60 -13.93
CA ILE A 157 -15.66 -8.45 -13.96
C ILE A 157 -15.33 -8.88 -12.54
N LYS A 158 -15.31 -10.19 -12.30
CA LYS A 158 -15.05 -10.74 -10.96
C LYS A 158 -13.60 -10.60 -10.51
N ASN A 159 -12.63 -10.68 -11.43
CA ASN A 159 -11.21 -10.63 -11.09
C ASN A 159 -10.36 -10.23 -12.29
N TRP A 160 -9.67 -9.11 -12.19
CA TRP A 160 -8.78 -8.62 -13.22
C TRP A 160 -7.46 -9.40 -13.31
N ALA A 161 -7.08 -10.21 -12.31
CA ALA A 161 -5.87 -11.02 -12.36
C ALA A 161 -5.83 -12.01 -13.53
N SER A 162 -6.99 -12.41 -14.07
CA SER A 162 -7.08 -13.22 -15.28
C SER A 162 -6.54 -12.52 -16.52
N PHE A 163 -6.47 -11.18 -16.50
CA PHE A 163 -5.98 -10.33 -17.58
C PHE A 163 -4.56 -9.79 -17.33
N THR A 164 -3.82 -10.37 -16.39
CA THR A 164 -2.47 -9.90 -16.02
C THR A 164 -1.55 -9.75 -17.22
N LYS A 165 -1.42 -10.78 -18.07
CA LYS A 165 -0.49 -10.76 -19.20
C LYS A 165 -0.75 -9.63 -20.20
N PRO A 166 -1.97 -9.43 -20.73
CA PRO A 166 -2.21 -8.33 -21.65
C PRO A 166 -2.07 -6.95 -20.98
N ILE A 167 -2.49 -6.79 -19.72
CA ILE A 167 -2.37 -5.52 -18.98
C ILE A 167 -0.88 -5.22 -18.69
N PHE A 168 -0.10 -6.22 -18.32
CA PHE A 168 1.33 -6.09 -18.10
C PHE A 168 2.03 -5.62 -19.37
N LYS A 169 1.80 -6.30 -20.51
CA LYS A 169 2.36 -5.89 -21.81
C LYS A 169 1.95 -4.47 -22.21
N ALA A 170 0.69 -4.10 -22.01
CA ALA A 170 0.24 -2.74 -22.28
C ALA A 170 0.96 -1.70 -21.39
N SER A 171 1.22 -2.04 -20.13
CA SER A 171 1.99 -1.17 -19.24
C SER A 171 3.46 -1.04 -19.63
N GLU A 172 4.07 -2.08 -20.19
CA GLU A 172 5.44 -2.04 -20.70
C GLU A 172 5.57 -1.11 -21.92
N LEU A 173 4.56 -1.07 -22.80
CA LEU A 173 4.54 -0.14 -23.93
C LEU A 173 4.52 1.33 -23.47
N LEU A 174 4.00 1.62 -22.29
CA LEU A 174 3.96 2.96 -21.72
C LEU A 174 5.17 3.28 -20.84
N MET A 175 6.06 2.31 -20.59
CA MET A 175 7.25 2.51 -19.74
C MET A 175 8.15 3.67 -20.22
N PRO A 176 8.41 3.90 -21.52
CA PRO A 176 9.28 4.98 -21.97
C PRO A 176 8.79 6.39 -21.62
N PHE A 177 7.48 6.57 -21.38
CA PHE A 177 6.86 7.88 -21.14
C PHE A 177 6.92 8.37 -19.69
N GLY A 178 7.56 7.62 -18.81
CA GLY A 178 7.73 8.00 -17.40
C GLY A 178 9.18 8.19 -17.01
N THR A 179 9.39 8.33 -15.70
CA THR A 179 10.71 8.46 -15.08
C THR A 179 11.02 7.23 -14.22
N ASP A 180 12.23 7.16 -13.71
CA ASP A 180 12.67 6.21 -12.68
C ASP A 180 12.55 6.78 -11.26
N ILE A 181 12.08 8.04 -11.15
CA ILE A 181 11.96 8.76 -9.88
C ILE A 181 10.62 8.42 -9.22
N GLY A 182 10.71 7.91 -8.02
CA GLY A 182 9.55 7.61 -7.17
C GLY A 182 9.83 7.98 -5.72
N GLY A 183 8.81 7.96 -4.88
CA GLY A 183 8.98 8.27 -3.47
C GLY A 183 7.91 7.66 -2.58
N MET A 184 8.22 7.68 -1.28
CA MET A 184 7.31 7.37 -0.19
C MET A 184 7.20 8.60 0.71
N GLN A 185 5.98 8.91 1.11
CA GLN A 185 5.72 9.94 2.12
C GLN A 185 4.97 9.29 3.27
N ILE A 186 5.44 9.56 4.50
CA ILE A 186 4.83 9.05 5.74
C ILE A 186 4.54 10.26 6.62
N ASN A 187 3.29 10.38 7.05
CA ASN A 187 2.83 11.40 7.97
C ASN A 187 2.32 10.72 9.25
N LEU A 188 2.92 11.05 10.37
CA LEU A 188 2.51 10.63 11.70
C LEU A 188 1.84 11.80 12.41
N ARG A 189 0.70 11.54 13.05
CA ARG A 189 0.02 12.52 13.90
C ARG A 189 -0.29 11.91 15.24
N GLY A 190 -0.08 12.69 16.28
CA GLY A 190 -0.29 12.22 17.65
C GLY A 190 0.08 13.29 18.67
N ALA A 191 0.30 12.91 19.91
CA ALA A 191 0.83 13.77 20.95
C ALA A 191 2.33 13.55 21.10
N ASN A 192 3.11 14.64 21.25
CA ASN A 192 4.52 14.55 21.60
C ASN A 192 4.68 14.17 23.10
N GLN A 193 5.95 14.11 23.58
CA GLN A 193 6.26 13.78 24.98
C GLN A 193 5.65 14.79 25.97
N ASP A 194 5.45 16.05 25.55
CA ASP A 194 4.85 17.14 26.35
C ASP A 194 3.32 17.17 26.23
N GLY A 195 2.70 16.24 25.50
CA GLY A 195 1.25 16.16 25.29
C GLY A 195 0.70 17.16 24.26
N GLN A 196 1.56 17.91 23.55
CA GLN A 196 1.15 18.81 22.47
C GLN A 196 0.87 18.01 21.19
N ARG A 197 -0.08 18.50 20.39
CA ARG A 197 -0.47 17.88 19.08
C ARG A 197 0.23 18.53 17.91
#